data_a4eb5d3741161ea69ed8bb045d340486
#
_entry.id   a4eb5d3741161ea69ed8bb045d340486
#
_cell.length_a   1.000
_cell.length_b   1.000
_cell.length_c   1.000
_cell.angle_alpha   90.00
_cell.angle_beta   90.00
_cell.angle_gamma   90.00
#
_symmetry.space_group_name_H-M   'P 1'
#
loop_
_entity.id
_entity.type
_entity.pdbx_description
1 polymer ?
#
loop_
_entity_poly.entity_id
_entity_poly.type
_entity_poly.pdbx_seq_one_letter_code
_entity_poly.pdbx_strand_id
1 'polypeptide(L)'
;MRKLLALVNRELLAYFSSPLAYVVLTAFLFINGYVFYLIVAYLNDPRTQAMAPLKLIFGGTIFFWLFLLFVVPVITMRLLAEERRTGTLEVLLTSPVSEGQVVIAKFLASLVFYLFLWAPTLVYVAILASHAKIDYGPVVSGYLGIALLGTMFLSIGLLTSALVRNQIIAAILAFAVLVVVFSLGLVENLVTGAVAKGILGYMNLWNTMDDFARGIVDTRHVVYPASLAGLFLFLATKALEASKGR
;
A
#
# COMPACT_ATOMS: atom_id res chain seq x y z
N MET A 1 14.15 3.99 21.69
CA MET A 1 14.13 2.83 20.77
C MET A 1 13.40 1.62 21.34
N ARG A 2 13.70 1.13 22.57
CA ARG A 2 13.01 -0.06 23.15
C ARG A 2 11.48 0.06 23.24
N LYS A 3 10.94 1.24 23.60
CA LYS A 3 9.50 1.49 23.68
C LYS A 3 8.80 1.38 22.31
N LEU A 4 9.40 1.95 21.27
CA LEU A 4 8.85 1.86 19.90
C LEU A 4 8.82 0.43 19.41
N LEU A 5 9.88 -0.36 19.60
CA LEU A 5 9.94 -1.76 19.22
C LEU A 5 8.90 -2.60 19.97
N ALA A 6 8.69 -2.34 21.26
CA ALA A 6 7.65 -3.01 22.03
C ALA A 6 6.24 -2.71 21.49
N LEU A 7 5.97 -1.45 21.10
CA LEU A 7 4.71 -1.08 20.45
C LEU A 7 4.53 -1.77 19.10
N VAL A 8 5.56 -1.75 18.24
CA VAL A 8 5.51 -2.44 16.94
C VAL A 8 5.22 -3.94 17.11
N ASN A 9 5.92 -4.60 18.04
CA ASN A 9 5.67 -6.02 18.31
C ASN A 9 4.25 -6.29 18.80
N ARG A 10 3.72 -5.44 19.66
CA ARG A 10 2.32 -5.55 20.13
C ARG A 10 1.35 -5.44 18.95
N GLU A 11 1.54 -4.47 18.09
CA GLU A 11 0.68 -4.27 16.92
C GLU A 11 0.79 -5.42 15.90
N LEU A 12 2.01 -5.92 15.67
CA LEU A 12 2.23 -7.09 14.81
C LEU A 12 1.53 -8.33 15.35
N LEU A 13 1.67 -8.59 16.65
CA LEU A 13 0.96 -9.70 17.29
C LEU A 13 -0.56 -9.54 17.14
N ALA A 14 -1.09 -8.32 17.29
CA ALA A 14 -2.51 -8.05 17.08
C ALA A 14 -2.96 -8.32 15.64
N TYR A 15 -2.13 -8.06 14.64
CA TYR A 15 -2.43 -8.44 13.25
C TYR A 15 -2.47 -9.96 13.09
N PHE A 16 -1.38 -10.66 13.45
CA PHE A 16 -1.25 -12.09 13.22
C PHE A 16 -2.13 -12.96 14.13
N SER A 17 -2.62 -12.44 15.24
CA SER A 17 -3.64 -13.13 16.07
C SER A 17 -5.08 -12.87 15.63
N SER A 18 -5.30 -11.94 14.70
CA SER A 18 -6.65 -11.61 14.20
C SER A 18 -7.09 -12.58 13.10
N PRO A 19 -8.28 -13.19 13.19
CA PRO A 19 -8.84 -14.01 12.10
C PRO A 19 -8.95 -13.23 10.77
N LEU A 20 -9.20 -11.91 10.84
CA LEU A 20 -9.30 -11.04 9.66
C LEU A 20 -8.01 -11.04 8.84
N ALA A 21 -6.84 -11.10 9.47
CA ALA A 21 -5.56 -11.13 8.76
C ALA A 21 -5.45 -12.35 7.84
N TYR A 22 -5.89 -13.51 8.32
CA TYR A 22 -5.88 -14.75 7.53
C TYR A 22 -6.92 -14.73 6.41
N VAL A 23 -8.09 -14.15 6.63
CA VAL A 23 -9.10 -13.95 5.59
C VAL A 23 -8.55 -13.04 4.49
N VAL A 24 -7.93 -11.92 4.87
CA VAL A 24 -7.28 -10.99 3.91
C VAL A 24 -6.16 -11.69 3.16
N LEU A 25 -5.28 -12.42 3.85
CA LEU A 25 -4.19 -13.17 3.22
C LEU A 25 -4.72 -14.21 2.22
N THR A 26 -5.71 -15.00 2.62
CA THR A 26 -6.29 -16.03 1.75
C THR A 26 -6.95 -15.42 0.51
N ALA A 27 -7.75 -14.37 0.69
CA ALA A 27 -8.39 -13.66 -0.42
C ALA A 27 -7.32 -13.04 -1.34
N PHE A 28 -6.27 -12.45 -0.76
CA PHE A 28 -5.14 -11.90 -1.49
C PHE A 28 -4.47 -12.95 -2.36
N LEU A 29 -4.08 -14.05 -1.79
CA LEU A 29 -3.36 -15.10 -2.52
C LEU A 29 -4.24 -15.78 -3.56
N PHE A 30 -5.52 -15.98 -3.26
CA PHE A 30 -6.47 -16.57 -4.21
C PHE A 30 -6.63 -15.67 -5.45
N ILE A 31 -6.88 -14.38 -5.27
CA ILE A 31 -7.06 -13.44 -6.38
C ILE A 31 -5.76 -13.29 -7.17
N ASN A 32 -4.62 -13.08 -6.48
CA ASN A 32 -3.33 -12.96 -7.16
C ASN A 32 -2.92 -14.24 -7.89
N GLY A 33 -3.20 -15.41 -7.31
CA GLY A 33 -2.96 -16.70 -7.96
C GLY A 33 -3.81 -16.88 -9.23
N TYR A 34 -5.08 -16.48 -9.17
CA TYR A 34 -5.94 -16.50 -10.34
C TYR A 34 -5.47 -15.52 -11.43
N VAL A 35 -5.09 -14.30 -11.05
CA VAL A 35 -4.53 -13.31 -11.99
C VAL A 35 -3.22 -13.82 -12.60
N PHE A 36 -2.35 -14.44 -11.79
CA PHE A 36 -1.12 -15.05 -12.29
C PHE A 36 -1.42 -16.17 -13.31
N TYR A 37 -2.41 -17.03 -13.02
CA TYR A 37 -2.85 -18.04 -13.98
C TYR A 37 -3.32 -17.41 -15.31
N LEU A 38 -4.11 -16.33 -15.26
CA LEU A 38 -4.54 -15.61 -16.45
C LEU A 38 -3.36 -15.00 -17.23
N ILE A 39 -2.35 -14.46 -16.53
CA ILE A 39 -1.13 -13.92 -17.13
C ILE A 39 -0.37 -15.04 -17.86
N VAL A 40 -0.19 -16.19 -17.22
CA VAL A 40 0.48 -17.34 -17.85
C VAL A 40 -0.29 -17.84 -19.05
N ALA A 41 -1.62 -17.96 -18.97
CA ALA A 41 -2.46 -18.33 -20.08
C ALA A 41 -2.34 -17.36 -21.26
N TYR A 42 -2.34 -16.04 -20.97
CA TYR A 42 -2.14 -14.99 -21.97
C TYR A 42 -0.77 -15.07 -22.65
N LEU A 43 0.31 -15.30 -21.88
CA LEU A 43 1.67 -15.40 -22.42
C LEU A 43 1.90 -16.66 -23.27
N ASN A 44 1.11 -17.71 -23.06
CA ASN A 44 1.17 -18.96 -23.84
C ASN A 44 0.34 -18.91 -25.13
N ASP A 45 -0.46 -17.87 -25.37
CA ASP A 45 -1.21 -17.72 -26.62
C ASP A 45 -0.29 -17.21 -27.74
N PRO A 46 -0.08 -17.98 -28.84
CA PRO A 46 0.77 -17.58 -29.95
C PRO A 46 0.32 -16.31 -30.68
N ARG A 47 -0.91 -15.87 -30.45
CA ARG A 47 -1.48 -14.67 -31.07
C ARG A 47 -1.17 -13.39 -30.31
N THR A 48 -0.67 -13.49 -29.09
CA THR A 48 -0.34 -12.33 -28.28
C THR A 48 1.02 -11.77 -28.65
N GLN A 49 1.12 -10.44 -28.74
CA GLN A 49 2.41 -9.78 -28.84
C GLN A 49 3.20 -10.02 -27.55
N ALA A 50 4.48 -10.32 -27.65
CA ALA A 50 5.36 -10.60 -26.52
C ALA A 50 5.43 -9.39 -25.57
N MET A 51 4.57 -9.34 -24.59
CA MET A 51 4.69 -8.42 -23.45
C MET A 51 5.64 -9.01 -22.43
N ALA A 52 6.45 -8.14 -21.79
CA ALA A 52 7.31 -8.56 -20.70
C ALA A 52 6.45 -9.11 -19.53
N PRO A 53 6.64 -10.39 -19.10
CA PRO A 53 5.82 -11.01 -18.07
C PRO A 53 5.77 -10.22 -16.77
N LEU A 54 6.91 -9.63 -16.37
CA LEU A 54 7.04 -8.84 -15.15
C LEU A 54 6.22 -7.55 -15.18
N LYS A 55 6.02 -6.95 -16.37
CA LYS A 55 5.15 -5.79 -16.53
C LYS A 55 3.70 -6.11 -16.17
N LEU A 56 3.20 -7.29 -16.54
CA LEU A 56 1.85 -7.73 -16.23
C LEU A 56 1.65 -8.00 -14.74
N ILE A 57 2.71 -8.50 -14.05
CA ILE A 57 2.68 -8.77 -12.62
C ILE A 57 2.74 -7.46 -11.81
N PHE A 58 3.61 -6.53 -12.21
CA PHE A 58 3.88 -5.29 -11.49
C PHE A 58 3.12 -4.10 -12.08
N GLY A 59 1.82 -4.02 -11.86
CA GLY A 59 1.01 -2.85 -12.18
C GLY A 59 0.46 -2.78 -13.60
N GLY A 60 0.82 -3.70 -14.51
CA GLY A 60 0.31 -3.72 -15.89
C GLY A 60 -1.13 -4.21 -16.03
N THR A 61 -1.76 -4.69 -14.96
CA THR A 61 -3.15 -5.13 -14.94
C THR A 61 -3.98 -4.27 -14.00
N ILE A 62 -5.24 -4.05 -14.35
CA ILE A 62 -6.19 -3.33 -13.49
C ILE A 62 -6.40 -4.06 -12.15
N PHE A 63 -6.26 -5.37 -12.13
CA PHE A 63 -6.40 -6.20 -10.93
C PHE A 63 -5.39 -5.84 -9.84
N PHE A 64 -4.15 -5.50 -10.21
CA PHE A 64 -3.13 -5.02 -9.29
C PHE A 64 -3.61 -3.78 -8.54
N TRP A 65 -4.16 -2.80 -9.25
CA TRP A 65 -4.64 -1.54 -8.68
C TRP A 65 -5.90 -1.71 -7.85
N LEU A 66 -6.90 -2.43 -8.37
CA LEU A 66 -8.11 -2.75 -7.62
C LEU A 66 -7.75 -3.41 -6.30
N PHE A 67 -6.78 -4.31 -6.35
CA PHE A 67 -6.35 -5.04 -5.18
C PHE A 67 -5.78 -4.10 -4.11
N LEU A 68 -4.84 -3.22 -4.49
CA LEU A 68 -4.26 -2.23 -3.58
C LEU A 68 -5.32 -1.30 -2.98
N LEU A 69 -6.26 -0.83 -3.82
CA LEU A 69 -7.32 0.08 -3.41
C LEU A 69 -8.28 -0.55 -2.39
N PHE A 70 -8.49 -1.87 -2.40
CA PHE A 70 -9.35 -2.56 -1.44
C PHE A 70 -8.59 -3.06 -0.21
N VAL A 71 -7.43 -3.66 -0.39
CA VAL A 71 -6.68 -4.30 0.70
C VAL A 71 -6.13 -3.27 1.69
N VAL A 72 -5.62 -2.15 1.19
CA VAL A 72 -5.05 -1.12 2.08
C VAL A 72 -6.10 -0.53 3.04
N PRO A 73 -7.30 -0.12 2.61
CA PRO A 73 -8.37 0.28 3.54
C PRO A 73 -8.71 -0.79 4.58
N VAL A 74 -8.77 -2.06 4.19
CA VAL A 74 -9.08 -3.16 5.12
C VAL A 74 -7.97 -3.35 6.16
N ILE A 75 -6.70 -3.23 5.77
CA ILE A 75 -5.56 -3.30 6.68
C ILE A 75 -5.58 -2.13 7.66
N THR A 76 -5.90 -0.92 7.19
CA THR A 76 -5.71 0.32 7.97
C THR A 76 -6.94 0.73 8.79
N MET A 77 -8.14 0.26 8.43
CA MET A 77 -9.40 0.71 9.06
C MET A 77 -9.42 0.54 10.58
N ARG A 78 -8.72 -0.46 11.11
CA ARG A 78 -8.73 -0.82 12.54
C ARG A 78 -7.65 -0.13 13.37
N LEU A 79 -6.64 0.47 12.72
CA LEU A 79 -5.43 0.95 13.38
C LEU A 79 -5.68 1.93 14.54
N LEU A 80 -6.54 2.92 14.34
CA LEU A 80 -6.87 3.92 15.36
C LEU A 80 -8.38 4.02 15.61
N ALA A 81 -9.22 3.77 14.60
CA ALA A 81 -10.67 3.87 14.72
C ALA A 81 -11.24 2.87 15.73
N GLU A 82 -10.67 1.66 15.84
CA GLU A 82 -11.09 0.68 16.82
C GLU A 82 -10.72 1.09 18.25
N GLU A 83 -9.50 1.57 18.47
CA GLU A 83 -9.07 2.05 19.79
C GLU A 83 -9.88 3.27 20.25
N ARG A 84 -10.25 4.15 19.32
CA ARG A 84 -11.20 5.25 19.60
C ARG A 84 -12.60 4.77 19.96
N ARG A 85 -13.07 3.73 19.28
CA ARG A 85 -14.40 3.15 19.53
C ARG A 85 -14.47 2.45 20.89
N THR A 86 -13.41 1.76 21.27
CA THR A 86 -13.33 0.98 22.53
C THR A 86 -12.88 1.80 23.73
N GLY A 87 -12.48 3.06 23.54
CA GLY A 87 -11.93 3.93 24.59
C GLY A 87 -10.48 3.56 25.02
N THR A 88 -9.88 2.55 24.42
CA THR A 88 -8.51 2.13 24.74
C THR A 88 -7.44 3.11 24.29
N LEU A 89 -7.79 4.04 23.39
CA LEU A 89 -6.90 5.11 22.96
C LEU A 89 -6.48 6.01 24.11
N GLU A 90 -7.39 6.32 25.04
CA GLU A 90 -7.09 7.16 26.23
C GLU A 90 -6.05 6.49 27.12
N VAL A 91 -6.20 5.19 27.35
CA VAL A 91 -5.22 4.39 28.11
C VAL A 91 -3.85 4.37 27.42
N LEU A 92 -3.84 4.27 26.09
CA LEU A 92 -2.60 4.32 25.31
C LEU A 92 -1.90 5.70 25.43
N LEU A 93 -2.68 6.78 25.40
CA LEU A 93 -2.17 8.16 25.47
C LEU A 93 -1.75 8.59 26.89
N THR A 94 -2.21 7.89 27.94
CA THR A 94 -1.71 8.09 29.32
C THR A 94 -0.40 7.34 29.61
N SER A 95 -0.01 6.41 28.72
CA SER A 95 1.28 5.73 28.83
C SER A 95 2.44 6.68 28.47
N PRO A 96 3.68 6.43 28.96
CA PRO A 96 4.83 7.33 28.73
C PRO A 96 5.40 7.16 27.29
N VAL A 97 4.54 7.32 26.28
CA VAL A 97 4.87 7.29 24.84
C VAL A 97 4.30 8.52 24.16
N SER A 98 5.00 9.03 23.14
CA SER A 98 4.48 10.16 22.36
C SER A 98 3.51 9.68 21.27
N GLU A 99 2.59 10.56 20.89
CA GLU A 99 1.59 10.32 19.82
C GLU A 99 2.28 9.92 18.52
N GLY A 100 3.41 10.57 18.18
CA GLY A 100 4.20 10.22 17.00
C GLY A 100 4.78 8.79 17.09
N GLN A 101 5.19 8.32 18.28
CA GLN A 101 5.64 6.94 18.45
C GLN A 101 4.51 5.93 18.24
N VAL A 102 3.29 6.25 18.67
CA VAL A 102 2.11 5.42 18.43
C VAL A 102 1.80 5.33 16.93
N VAL A 103 1.75 6.48 16.25
CA VAL A 103 1.48 6.56 14.80
C VAL A 103 2.54 5.78 14.02
N ILE A 104 3.83 5.99 14.32
CA ILE A 104 4.93 5.28 13.63
C ILE A 104 4.89 3.79 13.93
N ALA A 105 4.59 3.36 15.16
CA ALA A 105 4.51 1.94 15.50
C ALA A 105 3.39 1.24 14.72
N LYS A 106 2.20 1.86 14.65
CA LYS A 106 1.06 1.33 13.89
C LYS A 106 1.32 1.31 12.38
N PHE A 107 1.95 2.37 11.87
CA PHE A 107 2.38 2.42 10.49
C PHE A 107 3.37 1.31 10.14
N LEU A 108 4.44 1.14 10.93
CA LEU A 108 5.44 0.10 10.69
C LEU A 108 4.84 -1.31 10.79
N ALA A 109 3.97 -1.56 11.75
CA ALA A 109 3.29 -2.85 11.87
C ALA A 109 2.40 -3.14 10.64
N SER A 110 1.64 -2.14 10.18
CA SER A 110 0.81 -2.28 8.97
C SER A 110 1.66 -2.47 7.71
N LEU A 111 2.81 -1.79 7.60
CA LEU A 111 3.74 -1.94 6.49
C LEU A 111 4.38 -3.33 6.47
N VAL A 112 4.82 -3.85 7.62
CA VAL A 112 5.36 -5.22 7.71
C VAL A 112 4.29 -6.24 7.32
N PHE A 113 3.05 -6.09 7.80
CA PHE A 113 1.95 -6.97 7.41
C PHE A 113 1.64 -6.86 5.91
N TYR A 114 1.63 -5.67 5.35
CA TYR A 114 1.45 -5.45 3.91
C TYR A 114 2.55 -6.14 3.09
N LEU A 115 3.82 -5.98 3.46
CA LEU A 115 4.93 -6.66 2.79
C LEU A 115 4.86 -8.17 2.94
N PHE A 116 4.39 -8.67 4.08
CA PHE A 116 4.14 -10.09 4.30
C PHE A 116 3.07 -10.65 3.34
N LEU A 117 2.03 -9.87 2.98
CA LEU A 117 1.04 -10.29 1.97
C LEU A 117 1.70 -10.48 0.59
N TRP A 118 2.68 -9.64 0.24
CA TRP A 118 3.36 -9.72 -1.04
C TRP A 118 4.46 -10.79 -1.08
N ALA A 119 5.00 -11.22 0.05
CA ALA A 119 6.09 -12.20 0.09
C ALA A 119 5.79 -13.51 -0.66
N PRO A 120 4.59 -14.12 -0.56
CA PRO A 120 4.28 -15.34 -1.32
C PRO A 120 4.29 -15.16 -2.84
N THR A 121 4.08 -13.93 -3.34
CA THR A 121 4.12 -13.67 -4.80
C THR A 121 5.51 -13.85 -5.40
N LEU A 122 6.57 -13.92 -4.58
CA LEU A 122 7.90 -14.33 -5.02
C LEU A 122 7.90 -15.73 -5.64
N VAL A 123 6.98 -16.60 -5.25
CA VAL A 123 6.81 -17.92 -5.88
C VAL A 123 6.44 -17.79 -7.36
N TYR A 124 5.65 -16.78 -7.73
CA TYR A 124 5.30 -16.55 -9.14
C TYR A 124 6.53 -16.17 -9.96
N VAL A 125 7.41 -15.33 -9.39
CA VAL A 125 8.69 -15.00 -10.01
C VAL A 125 9.57 -16.23 -10.16
N ALA A 126 9.62 -17.09 -9.14
CA ALA A 126 10.38 -18.34 -9.17
C ALA A 126 9.84 -19.31 -10.26
N ILE A 127 8.52 -19.43 -10.41
CA ILE A 127 7.88 -20.21 -11.46
C ILE A 127 8.27 -19.67 -12.85
N LEU A 128 8.20 -18.36 -13.06
CA LEU A 128 8.60 -17.76 -14.33
C LEU A 128 10.10 -17.96 -14.60
N ALA A 129 10.95 -17.82 -13.57
CA ALA A 129 12.39 -18.02 -13.69
C ALA A 129 12.78 -19.46 -14.09
N SER A 130 11.95 -20.45 -13.72
CA SER A 130 12.19 -21.85 -14.11
C SER A 130 11.85 -22.15 -15.58
N HIS A 131 11.03 -21.30 -16.24
CA HIS A 131 10.57 -21.51 -17.60
C HIS A 131 11.11 -20.49 -18.61
N ALA A 132 11.62 -19.36 -18.15
CA ALA A 132 12.15 -18.29 -18.99
C ALA A 132 13.36 -17.62 -18.33
N LYS A 133 14.26 -17.06 -19.17
CA LYS A 133 15.31 -16.18 -18.65
C LYS A 133 14.70 -14.86 -18.19
N ILE A 134 14.74 -14.61 -16.89
CA ILE A 134 14.19 -13.39 -16.29
C ILE A 134 15.34 -12.44 -15.94
N ASP A 135 15.14 -11.16 -16.24
CA ASP A 135 15.96 -10.09 -15.69
C ASP A 135 15.51 -9.78 -14.25
N TYR A 136 16.44 -9.88 -13.30
CA TYR A 136 16.18 -9.63 -11.87
C TYR A 136 16.10 -8.12 -11.54
N GLY A 137 16.58 -7.23 -12.39
CA GLY A 137 16.46 -5.79 -12.23
C GLY A 137 15.00 -5.35 -12.07
N PRO A 138 14.13 -5.64 -13.04
CA PRO A 138 12.68 -5.38 -12.95
C PRO A 138 11.98 -6.08 -11.77
N VAL A 139 12.48 -7.24 -11.31
CA VAL A 139 11.93 -7.90 -10.13
C VAL A 139 12.16 -7.06 -8.88
N VAL A 140 13.42 -6.69 -8.61
CA VAL A 140 13.80 -5.92 -7.44
C VAL A 140 13.13 -4.54 -7.45
N SER A 141 13.17 -3.84 -8.58
CA SER A 141 12.50 -2.53 -8.72
C SER A 141 11.00 -2.62 -8.59
N GLY A 142 10.34 -3.65 -9.13
CA GLY A 142 8.90 -3.87 -9.01
C GLY A 142 8.48 -4.05 -7.55
N TYR A 143 9.17 -4.87 -6.76
CA TYR A 143 8.89 -5.00 -5.31
C TYR A 143 9.22 -3.72 -4.54
N LEU A 144 10.25 -2.97 -4.94
CA LEU A 144 10.51 -1.63 -4.38
C LEU A 144 9.34 -0.68 -4.65
N GLY A 145 8.80 -0.67 -5.88
CA GLY A 145 7.62 0.09 -6.24
C GLY A 145 6.40 -0.27 -5.39
N ILE A 146 6.14 -1.59 -5.20
CA ILE A 146 5.08 -2.08 -4.31
C ILE A 146 5.27 -1.56 -2.87
N ALA A 147 6.50 -1.61 -2.34
CA ALA A 147 6.78 -1.13 -0.99
C ALA A 147 6.57 0.38 -0.86
N LEU A 148 6.99 1.17 -1.84
CA LEU A 148 6.82 2.62 -1.85
C LEU A 148 5.34 3.03 -1.98
N LEU A 149 4.59 2.42 -2.89
CA LEU A 149 3.15 2.64 -3.01
C LEU A 149 2.41 2.20 -1.75
N GLY A 150 2.78 1.05 -1.19
CA GLY A 150 2.25 0.57 0.09
C GLY A 150 2.49 1.57 1.21
N THR A 151 3.70 2.12 1.31
CA THR A 151 4.07 3.15 2.29
C THR A 151 3.16 4.37 2.18
N MET A 152 2.95 4.89 0.98
CA MET A 152 2.06 6.03 0.73
C MET A 152 0.59 5.69 1.05
N PHE A 153 0.08 4.58 0.55
CA PHE A 153 -1.31 4.20 0.71
C PHE A 153 -1.67 3.87 2.17
N LEU A 154 -0.79 3.16 2.88
CA LEU A 154 -0.98 2.86 4.30
C LEU A 154 -0.97 4.12 5.16
N SER A 155 -0.16 5.13 4.83
CA SER A 155 -0.15 6.41 5.55
C SER A 155 -1.47 7.18 5.39
N ILE A 156 -2.07 7.15 4.18
CA ILE A 156 -3.41 7.71 3.92
C ILE A 156 -4.46 6.97 4.75
N GLY A 157 -4.44 5.64 4.72
CA GLY A 157 -5.38 4.82 5.48
C GLY A 157 -5.23 4.99 6.99
N LEU A 158 -4.01 5.18 7.49
CA LEU A 158 -3.78 5.49 8.91
C LEU A 158 -4.35 6.86 9.29
N LEU A 159 -4.18 7.89 8.45
CA LEU A 159 -4.79 9.20 8.68
C LEU A 159 -6.32 9.09 8.73
N THR A 160 -6.97 8.44 7.76
CA THR A 160 -8.42 8.28 7.76
C THR A 160 -8.91 7.52 8.98
N SER A 161 -8.19 6.49 9.42
CA SER A 161 -8.47 5.77 10.66
C SER A 161 -8.29 6.66 11.91
N ALA A 162 -7.37 7.63 11.88
CA ALA A 162 -7.18 8.60 12.95
C ALA A 162 -8.30 9.63 13.06
N LEU A 163 -9.02 9.93 12.00
CA LEU A 163 -10.04 10.98 11.95
C LEU A 163 -11.42 10.52 12.44
N VAL A 164 -11.72 9.22 12.40
CA VAL A 164 -13.04 8.67 12.68
C VAL A 164 -13.03 7.63 13.80
N ARG A 165 -14.21 7.34 14.38
CA ARG A 165 -14.40 6.34 15.44
C ARG A 165 -14.97 5.01 14.91
N ASN A 166 -15.37 4.96 13.64
CA ASN A 166 -16.01 3.80 13.03
C ASN A 166 -15.07 3.21 11.96
N GLN A 167 -14.75 1.92 12.06
CA GLN A 167 -13.86 1.21 11.14
C GLN A 167 -14.38 1.22 9.70
N ILE A 168 -15.70 1.05 9.50
CA ILE A 168 -16.30 1.02 8.17
C ILE A 168 -16.18 2.41 7.52
N ILE A 169 -16.43 3.48 8.28
CA ILE A 169 -16.27 4.85 7.79
C ILE A 169 -14.79 5.11 7.48
N ALA A 170 -13.86 4.63 8.31
CA ALA A 170 -12.43 4.74 8.04
C ALA A 170 -12.04 4.05 6.72
N ALA A 171 -12.55 2.85 6.47
CA ALA A 171 -12.30 2.12 5.23
C ALA A 171 -12.86 2.82 4.00
N ILE A 172 -14.10 3.32 4.07
CA ILE A 172 -14.75 4.05 2.97
C ILE A 172 -13.98 5.35 2.66
N LEU A 173 -13.59 6.11 3.69
CA LEU A 173 -12.80 7.32 3.50
C LEU A 173 -11.41 7.02 2.92
N ALA A 174 -10.73 5.99 3.44
CA ALA A 174 -9.46 5.55 2.88
C ALA A 174 -9.59 5.19 1.40
N PHE A 175 -10.57 4.35 1.06
CA PHE A 175 -10.85 3.95 -0.32
C PHE A 175 -11.13 5.17 -1.21
N ALA A 176 -11.99 6.09 -0.77
CA ALA A 176 -12.32 7.29 -1.53
C ALA A 176 -11.08 8.16 -1.82
N VAL A 177 -10.24 8.41 -0.80
CA VAL A 177 -9.01 9.20 -0.96
C VAL A 177 -8.03 8.48 -1.87
N LEU A 178 -7.87 7.16 -1.72
CA LEU A 178 -6.98 6.35 -2.58
C LEU A 178 -7.45 6.36 -4.03
N VAL A 179 -8.76 6.25 -4.30
CA VAL A 179 -9.32 6.34 -5.65
C VAL A 179 -9.06 7.73 -6.25
N VAL A 180 -9.22 8.81 -5.48
CA VAL A 180 -8.88 10.16 -5.94
C VAL A 180 -7.39 10.26 -6.29
N VAL A 181 -6.50 9.85 -5.41
CA VAL A 181 -5.05 9.88 -5.64
C VAL A 181 -4.65 9.05 -6.88
N PHE A 182 -5.23 7.87 -7.03
CA PHE A 182 -5.01 7.02 -8.22
C PHE A 182 -5.53 7.68 -9.50
N SER A 183 -6.72 8.29 -9.45
CA SER A 183 -7.35 8.91 -10.61
C SER A 183 -6.65 10.17 -11.08
N LEU A 184 -5.95 10.90 -10.20
CA LEU A 184 -5.20 12.12 -10.59
C LEU A 184 -4.20 11.84 -11.71
N GLY A 185 -3.52 10.70 -11.68
CA GLY A 185 -2.61 10.31 -12.76
C GLY A 185 -3.30 10.01 -14.08
N LEU A 186 -4.52 9.47 -14.05
CA LEU A 186 -5.26 9.15 -15.27
C LEU A 186 -5.77 10.40 -15.98
N VAL A 187 -6.00 11.48 -15.25
CA VAL A 187 -6.46 12.78 -15.81
C VAL A 187 -5.37 13.48 -16.64
N GLU A 188 -4.10 13.09 -16.48
CA GLU A 188 -2.97 13.64 -17.25
C GLU A 188 -3.25 13.74 -18.76
N ASN A 189 -3.87 12.71 -19.32
CA ASN A 189 -4.15 12.63 -20.75
C ASN A 189 -5.33 13.52 -21.21
N LEU A 190 -6.13 14.03 -20.28
CA LEU A 190 -7.27 14.89 -20.55
C LEU A 190 -6.92 16.39 -20.47
N VAL A 191 -5.77 16.71 -19.91
CA VAL A 191 -5.35 18.11 -19.68
C VAL A 191 -4.42 18.57 -20.78
N THR A 192 -4.71 19.74 -21.36
CA THR A 192 -3.95 20.33 -22.48
C THR A 192 -2.84 21.30 -22.06
N GLY A 193 -2.83 21.76 -20.80
CA GLY A 193 -1.83 22.69 -20.27
C GLY A 193 -0.49 22.00 -19.95
N ALA A 194 0.62 22.49 -20.51
CA ALA A 194 1.96 21.89 -20.34
C ALA A 194 2.38 21.77 -18.86
N VAL A 195 2.12 22.79 -18.04
CA VAL A 195 2.47 22.81 -16.62
C VAL A 195 1.60 21.82 -15.84
N ALA A 196 0.28 21.83 -16.07
CA ALA A 196 -0.64 20.92 -15.40
C ALA A 196 -0.38 19.46 -15.79
N LYS A 197 -0.08 19.21 -17.08
CA LYS A 197 0.32 17.87 -17.55
C LYS A 197 1.62 17.41 -16.89
N GLY A 198 2.60 18.28 -16.73
CA GLY A 198 3.85 17.94 -16.04
C GLY A 198 3.63 17.56 -14.56
N ILE A 199 2.76 18.29 -13.84
CA ILE A 199 2.42 17.98 -12.44
C ILE A 199 1.65 16.66 -12.34
N LEU A 200 0.63 16.47 -13.18
CA LEU A 200 -0.18 15.25 -13.18
C LEU A 200 0.64 14.03 -13.60
N GLY A 201 1.55 14.18 -14.58
CA GLY A 201 2.47 13.12 -14.97
C GLY A 201 3.41 12.69 -13.85
N TYR A 202 3.85 13.65 -13.01
CA TYR A 202 4.62 13.36 -11.82
C TYR A 202 3.83 12.56 -10.77
N MET A 203 2.51 12.77 -10.68
CA MET A 203 1.60 12.08 -9.77
C MET A 203 1.05 10.77 -10.35
N ASN A 204 1.37 10.43 -11.59
CA ASN A 204 0.84 9.26 -12.27
C ASN A 204 1.45 7.97 -11.71
N LEU A 205 0.69 7.29 -10.85
CA LEU A 205 1.11 6.05 -10.20
C LEU A 205 1.24 4.89 -11.19
N TRP A 206 0.44 4.90 -12.27
CA TRP A 206 0.51 3.89 -13.31
C TRP A 206 1.86 3.94 -14.04
N ASN A 207 2.27 5.13 -14.47
CA ASN A 207 3.57 5.35 -15.10
C ASN A 207 4.71 5.00 -14.15
N THR A 208 4.57 5.37 -12.88
CA THR A 208 5.53 5.01 -11.82
C THR A 208 5.75 3.50 -11.73
N MET A 209 4.67 2.71 -11.70
CA MET A 209 4.79 1.25 -11.64
C MET A 209 5.27 0.64 -12.96
N ASP A 210 4.91 1.22 -14.10
CA ASP A 210 5.42 0.77 -15.41
C ASP A 210 6.95 0.92 -15.51
N ASP A 211 7.50 2.03 -14.99
CA ASP A 211 8.95 2.24 -14.92
C ASP A 211 9.63 1.26 -13.98
N PHE A 212 9.11 1.04 -12.78
CA PHE A 212 9.61 0.01 -11.86
C PHE A 212 9.54 -1.39 -12.48
N ALA A 213 8.47 -1.73 -13.19
CA ALA A 213 8.32 -3.00 -13.88
C ALA A 213 9.30 -3.21 -15.05
N ARG A 214 9.92 -2.14 -15.54
CA ARG A 214 11.01 -2.17 -16.54
C ARG A 214 12.40 -2.15 -15.94
N GLY A 215 12.53 -2.05 -14.63
CA GLY A 215 13.82 -1.92 -13.96
C GLY A 215 14.34 -0.49 -13.83
N ILE A 216 13.51 0.51 -14.14
CA ILE A 216 13.88 1.93 -14.07
C ILE A 216 13.50 2.46 -12.69
N VAL A 217 14.50 2.92 -11.94
CA VAL A 217 14.31 3.56 -10.64
C VAL A 217 14.64 5.04 -10.77
N ASP A 218 13.63 5.86 -11.06
CA ASP A 218 13.76 7.32 -11.05
C ASP A 218 13.58 7.85 -9.62
N THR A 219 14.41 8.80 -9.23
CA THR A 219 14.31 9.49 -7.92
C THR A 219 12.95 10.13 -7.70
N ARG A 220 12.28 10.59 -8.75
CA ARG A 220 10.93 11.14 -8.71
C ARG A 220 9.92 10.13 -8.15
N HIS A 221 10.01 8.90 -8.62
CA HIS A 221 9.13 7.79 -8.22
C HIS A 221 9.37 7.32 -6.78
N VAL A 222 10.50 7.67 -6.18
CA VAL A 222 10.81 7.43 -4.77
C VAL A 222 10.38 8.61 -3.90
N VAL A 223 10.74 9.83 -4.30
CA VAL A 223 10.50 11.04 -3.50
C VAL A 223 9.01 11.34 -3.36
N TYR A 224 8.21 11.17 -4.42
CA TYR A 224 6.77 11.47 -4.38
C TYR A 224 6.02 10.61 -3.37
N PRO A 225 6.04 9.25 -3.41
CA PRO A 225 5.36 8.44 -2.41
C PRO A 225 5.91 8.65 -1.00
N ALA A 226 7.23 8.82 -0.85
CA ALA A 226 7.85 9.01 0.45
C ALA A 226 7.47 10.36 1.10
N SER A 227 7.43 11.44 0.32
CA SER A 227 7.03 12.76 0.82
C SER A 227 5.56 12.81 1.22
N LEU A 228 4.68 12.21 0.41
CA LEU A 228 3.25 12.09 0.77
C LEU A 228 3.06 11.23 2.02
N ALA A 229 3.78 10.11 2.13
CA ALA A 229 3.71 9.29 3.33
C ALA A 229 4.13 10.08 4.58
N GLY A 230 5.23 10.83 4.50
CA GLY A 230 5.66 11.72 5.59
C GLY A 230 4.60 12.76 5.97
N LEU A 231 3.98 13.39 4.97
CA LEU A 231 2.91 14.37 5.18
C LEU A 231 1.70 13.74 5.88
N PHE A 232 1.22 12.59 5.39
CA PHE A 232 0.04 11.93 5.96
C PHE A 232 0.30 11.38 7.37
N LEU A 233 1.51 10.87 7.65
CA LEU A 233 1.89 10.45 9.00
C LEU A 233 1.99 11.65 9.95
N PHE A 234 2.49 12.79 9.49
CA PHE A 234 2.49 14.02 10.27
C PHE A 234 1.07 14.48 10.57
N LEU A 235 0.18 14.49 9.58
CA LEU A 235 -1.23 14.85 9.77
C LEU A 235 -1.94 13.86 10.70
N ALA A 236 -1.67 12.57 10.61
CA ALA A 236 -2.21 11.56 11.52
C ALA A 236 -1.76 11.80 12.97
N THR A 237 -0.50 12.21 13.18
CA THR A 237 0.01 12.58 14.50
C THR A 237 -0.73 13.79 15.04
N LYS A 238 -0.92 14.83 14.24
CA LYS A 238 -1.68 16.02 14.63
C LYS A 238 -3.16 15.75 14.92
N ALA A 239 -3.78 14.86 14.14
CA ALA A 239 -5.14 14.41 14.41
C ALA A 239 -5.26 13.64 15.74
N LEU A 240 -4.22 12.91 16.12
CA LEU A 240 -4.16 12.20 17.39
C LEU A 240 -3.94 13.17 18.58
N GLU A 241 -3.02 14.14 18.45
CA GLU A 241 -2.80 15.19 19.44
C GLU A 241 -4.09 16.00 19.69
N ALA A 242 -4.80 16.41 18.65
CA ALA A 242 -6.06 17.17 18.77
C ALA A 242 -7.18 16.38 19.48
N SER A 243 -7.12 15.07 19.51
CA SER A 243 -8.09 14.23 20.21
C SER A 243 -7.85 14.15 21.72
N LYS A 244 -6.66 14.49 22.20
CA LYS A 244 -6.28 14.47 23.62
C LYS A 244 -6.84 15.68 24.38
N GLY A 245 -7.17 16.74 23.67
CA GLY A 245 -7.71 18.00 24.26
C GLY A 245 -9.24 18.08 24.33
N ARG A 246 -9.93 16.99 24.00
CA ARG A 246 -11.39 16.87 24.08
C ARG A 246 -11.80 15.77 25.02
#